data_1376d7d35d25bf1f1cd727fdc841cb83
#
_entry.id   1376d7d35d25bf1f1cd727fdc841cb83
#
_cell.length_a   1.000
_cell.length_b   1.000
_cell.length_c   1.000
_cell.angle_alpha   90.00
_cell.angle_beta   90.00
_cell.angle_gamma   90.00
#
_symmetry.space_group_name_H-M   'P 1'
#
loop_
_entity.id
_entity.type
_entity.pdbx_description
1 polymer ?
#
loop_
_entity_poly.entity_id
_entity_poly.type
_entity_poly.pdbx_seq_one_letter_code
_entity_poly.pdbx_strand_id
1 'polypeptide(L)'
;MSSSKTPSSTLSAPALKPLKLNSSGLGQSTKPSSPKLSTPKLSFSLGGDSQNIAKSDTTKTFAKTLFAKPTLAALSLGESTANAIKKPAPWSPSTTALILVKREVETHDSMSFTFAAANETLFDFKPGQFVTLAVKIDNKTHYRAYSISSVPQQKQLRLTIKRVPDGLVSNWLADNLNIGDSLSALNIAGQFNSSDCKHKPKLLLISAGCGITPVMSIAKTLLAHNSDADIEFLHCARDKDNVIFHDEMKTLLAQHRNFNVQLLLEKSEGFASFSADENTGSSALSHQTGMVSSEIIKQLYPDLKERTIFLCGPVGFMKAVENIAQESDFDMANFFQESFTPAANNEQQDQISSDASTASVMLHVPDFSVEKEVVQGSSLLEVLENNGVPIIGACRAGVCGSCKCKVTKGSVKSTSTETLTAEEIAQGFVLACSSTVEEDVAVALS
;
A
#
# COMPACT_ATOMS: atom_id res chain seq x y z
N MET A 1 11.11 65.87 29.89
CA MET A 1 9.73 66.26 30.12
C MET A 1 8.91 65.53 29.08
N SER A 2 8.07 64.63 29.35
CA SER A 2 7.22 64.16 30.43
C SER A 2 7.00 62.64 30.22
N SER A 3 7.07 61.96 31.34
CA SER A 3 6.76 60.54 31.52
C SER A 3 5.25 60.30 31.44
N SER A 4 4.79 59.20 30.81
CA SER A 4 3.49 58.65 31.12
C SER A 4 3.58 57.13 31.27
N LYS A 5 3.18 56.70 32.47
CA LYS A 5 3.17 55.34 33.02
C LYS A 5 2.04 54.53 32.38
N THR A 6 2.34 53.24 32.07
CA THR A 6 1.36 52.19 31.82
C THR A 6 0.93 51.55 33.16
N PRO A 7 -0.36 51.20 33.35
CA PRO A 7 -0.75 50.32 34.44
C PRO A 7 -0.86 48.88 33.95
N SER A 8 -0.20 47.95 34.66
CA SER A 8 -0.37 46.50 34.55
C SER A 8 -1.65 46.08 35.29
N SER A 9 -2.54 45.35 34.63
CA SER A 9 -3.63 44.65 35.28
C SER A 9 -3.39 43.13 35.17
N THR A 10 -3.06 42.55 36.32
CA THR A 10 -3.03 41.10 36.55
C THR A 10 -4.43 40.59 36.78
N LEU A 11 -4.93 39.75 35.90
CA LEU A 11 -6.15 38.94 36.12
C LEU A 11 -5.72 37.53 36.55
N SER A 12 -6.05 37.21 37.80
CA SER A 12 -5.90 35.89 38.41
C SER A 12 -7.06 34.97 38.01
N ALA A 13 -6.72 33.76 37.52
CA ALA A 13 -7.67 32.70 37.22
C ALA A 13 -8.19 32.01 38.52
N PRO A 14 -9.46 31.58 38.59
CA PRO A 14 -9.99 30.87 39.74
C PRO A 14 -9.57 29.39 39.77
N ALA A 15 -9.18 28.94 40.97
CA ALA A 15 -8.82 27.57 41.29
C ALA A 15 -10.04 26.63 41.29
N LEU A 16 -9.94 25.52 40.57
CA LEU A 16 -10.91 24.42 40.60
C LEU A 16 -10.66 23.51 41.84
N LYS A 17 -11.71 23.28 42.65
CA LYS A 17 -11.72 22.38 43.81
C LYS A 17 -11.81 20.91 43.36
N PRO A 18 -11.12 19.96 44.03
CA PRO A 18 -11.24 18.54 43.75
C PRO A 18 -12.54 17.94 44.25
N LEU A 19 -13.22 17.13 43.44
CA LEU A 19 -14.37 16.32 43.78
C LEU A 19 -13.93 15.09 44.60
N LYS A 20 -14.53 14.92 45.79
CA LYS A 20 -14.37 13.74 46.63
C LYS A 20 -15.22 12.58 46.08
N LEU A 21 -14.61 11.42 45.82
CA LEU A 21 -15.31 10.16 45.62
C LEU A 21 -15.67 9.56 46.98
N ASN A 22 -16.95 9.30 47.20
CA ASN A 22 -17.47 8.52 48.31
C ASN A 22 -17.33 7.02 48.03
N SER A 23 -16.67 6.31 48.92
CA SER A 23 -16.62 4.86 49.00
C SER A 23 -17.75 4.35 49.89
N SER A 24 -18.69 3.61 49.33
CA SER A 24 -19.52 2.66 50.12
C SER A 24 -20.20 1.66 49.19
N GLY A 25 -20.06 0.37 49.48
CA GLY A 25 -20.92 -0.68 48.93
C GLY A 25 -20.17 -1.95 48.51
N LEU A 26 -19.81 -2.78 49.46
CA LEU A 26 -19.47 -4.19 49.27
C LEU A 26 -20.70 -4.96 48.73
N GLY A 27 -20.60 -5.55 47.57
CA GLY A 27 -21.53 -6.53 47.03
C GLY A 27 -20.76 -7.73 46.49
N GLN A 28 -20.82 -8.84 47.22
CA GLN A 28 -20.30 -10.14 46.76
C GLN A 28 -21.08 -10.59 45.52
N SER A 29 -20.39 -10.89 44.41
CA SER A 29 -20.96 -11.56 43.27
C SER A 29 -20.12 -12.78 42.90
N THR A 30 -20.80 -13.89 42.95
CA THR A 30 -20.39 -15.27 42.70
C THR A 30 -19.86 -15.46 41.27
N LYS A 31 -18.73 -16.18 41.17
CA LYS A 31 -18.16 -16.66 39.87
C LYS A 31 -19.11 -17.69 39.22
N PRO A 32 -19.38 -17.61 37.94
CA PRO A 32 -19.90 -18.77 37.22
C PRO A 32 -18.75 -19.68 36.76
N SER A 33 -18.93 -20.96 37.09
CA SER A 33 -18.07 -22.08 36.72
C SER A 33 -18.10 -22.37 35.22
N SER A 34 -16.94 -22.51 34.62
CA SER A 34 -16.75 -22.95 33.23
C SER A 34 -17.10 -24.44 33.07
N PRO A 35 -17.80 -24.85 31.98
CA PRO A 35 -18.00 -26.27 31.69
C PRO A 35 -16.72 -26.89 31.12
N LYS A 36 -16.31 -28.02 31.70
CA LYS A 36 -15.25 -28.88 31.18
C LYS A 36 -15.74 -29.60 29.92
N LEU A 37 -15.13 -29.35 28.78
CA LEU A 37 -15.31 -30.18 27.58
C LEU A 37 -14.45 -31.43 27.74
N SER A 38 -15.05 -32.60 27.74
CA SER A 38 -14.43 -33.91 27.71
C SER A 38 -14.07 -34.27 26.26
N THR A 39 -12.79 -34.53 26.03
CA THR A 39 -12.30 -35.09 24.75
C THR A 39 -12.55 -36.62 24.74
N PRO A 40 -13.11 -37.19 23.67
CA PRO A 40 -13.20 -38.63 23.53
C PRO A 40 -11.82 -39.19 23.11
N LYS A 41 -11.31 -40.14 23.91
CA LYS A 41 -10.17 -40.99 23.54
C LYS A 41 -10.65 -42.07 22.56
N LEU A 42 -10.21 -41.97 21.31
CA LEU A 42 -10.27 -43.12 20.38
C LEU A 42 -9.03 -43.98 20.61
N SER A 43 -9.25 -45.17 21.13
CA SER A 43 -8.26 -46.26 21.20
C SER A 43 -8.38 -47.10 19.93
N PHE A 44 -7.35 -47.15 19.11
CA PHE A 44 -7.19 -48.17 18.07
C PHE A 44 -6.36 -49.32 18.61
N SER A 45 -6.94 -50.51 18.67
CA SER A 45 -6.25 -51.74 18.94
C SER A 45 -5.62 -52.27 17.65
N LEU A 46 -4.29 -52.46 17.66
CA LEU A 46 -3.58 -53.18 16.62
C LEU A 46 -3.65 -54.67 16.96
N GLY A 47 -4.39 -55.42 16.14
CA GLY A 47 -4.31 -56.88 16.09
C GLY A 47 -3.09 -57.26 15.29
N GLY A 48 -2.25 -58.12 15.89
CA GLY A 48 -1.06 -58.64 15.26
C GLY A 48 -1.37 -59.75 14.27
N ASP A 49 -0.55 -59.85 13.25
CA ASP A 49 -0.17 -61.12 12.62
C ASP A 49 1.24 -61.01 12.07
N SER A 50 2.09 -61.84 12.64
CA SER A 50 3.49 -62.00 12.24
C SER A 50 3.57 -62.96 11.05
N GLN A 51 4.07 -62.52 9.90
CA GLN A 51 4.67 -63.43 8.94
C GLN A 51 5.94 -62.84 8.34
N ASN A 52 6.99 -63.64 8.44
CA ASN A 52 8.33 -63.54 7.88
C ASN A 52 8.33 -63.18 6.39
N ILE A 53 9.08 -62.14 6.01
CA ILE A 53 9.68 -62.09 4.67
C ILE A 53 11.13 -61.56 4.79
N ALA A 54 11.98 -62.33 4.11
CA ALA A 54 13.44 -62.28 4.13
C ALA A 54 14.05 -60.92 3.77
N LYS A 55 15.18 -60.63 4.39
CA LYS A 55 16.15 -59.59 4.03
C LYS A 55 16.69 -59.86 2.62
N SER A 56 16.48 -58.97 1.66
CA SER A 56 17.28 -58.86 0.45
C SER A 56 18.06 -57.57 0.45
N ASP A 57 19.36 -57.70 0.48
CA ASP A 57 20.40 -56.69 0.30
C ASP A 57 20.24 -56.03 -1.09
N THR A 58 19.84 -54.76 -1.13
CA THR A 58 19.88 -53.93 -2.35
C THR A 58 20.41 -52.53 -2.05
N THR A 59 21.57 -52.49 -1.46
CA THR A 59 22.34 -51.23 -1.29
C THR A 59 23.69 -51.32 -1.96
N LYS A 60 23.74 -51.56 -3.26
CA LYS A 60 24.96 -51.40 -4.08
C LYS A 60 24.66 -51.50 -5.57
N THR A 61 23.90 -50.57 -6.16
CA THR A 61 23.92 -50.36 -7.62
C THR A 61 23.19 -49.06 -8.03
N PHE A 62 23.56 -47.93 -7.45
CA PHE A 62 23.10 -46.63 -7.93
C PHE A 62 24.23 -45.60 -8.02
N ALA A 63 25.39 -45.99 -8.51
CA ALA A 63 26.48 -45.07 -8.76
C ALA A 63 27.36 -45.56 -9.93
N LYS A 64 26.80 -45.66 -11.14
CA LYS A 64 27.62 -45.81 -12.36
C LYS A 64 26.79 -45.74 -13.65
N THR A 65 25.95 -44.71 -13.85
CA THR A 65 25.39 -44.44 -15.18
C THR A 65 25.06 -42.94 -15.36
N LEU A 66 26.07 -42.11 -15.25
CA LEU A 66 25.95 -40.71 -15.54
C LEU A 66 27.31 -40.21 -16.07
N PHE A 67 27.68 -40.59 -17.29
CA PHE A 67 28.67 -39.91 -18.14
C PHE A 67 28.91 -40.80 -19.38
N ALA A 68 27.91 -40.89 -20.28
CA ALA A 68 28.12 -41.27 -21.65
C ALA A 68 27.83 -40.06 -22.54
N LYS A 69 28.85 -39.54 -23.20
CA LYS A 69 28.71 -38.52 -24.25
C LYS A 69 27.91 -39.13 -25.41
N PRO A 70 26.84 -38.48 -25.91
CA PRO A 70 26.22 -38.93 -27.14
C PRO A 70 27.06 -38.45 -28.36
N THR A 71 27.45 -39.40 -29.19
CA THR A 71 28.03 -39.20 -30.50
C THR A 71 26.99 -38.62 -31.42
N LEU A 72 27.33 -37.52 -32.12
CA LEU A 72 26.49 -36.92 -33.12
C LEU A 72 26.32 -37.85 -34.31
N ALA A 73 25.17 -38.48 -34.48
CA ALA A 73 24.72 -39.07 -35.73
C ALA A 73 23.74 -38.08 -36.38
N ALA A 74 24.10 -37.58 -37.54
CA ALA A 74 23.26 -36.69 -38.33
C ALA A 74 22.01 -37.42 -38.81
N LEU A 75 20.85 -37.11 -38.23
CA LEU A 75 19.54 -37.46 -38.74
C LEU A 75 18.90 -36.17 -39.23
N SER A 76 18.76 -36.06 -40.54
CA SER A 76 17.91 -35.07 -41.20
C SER A 76 16.46 -35.36 -40.78
N LEU A 77 15.95 -34.53 -39.88
CA LEU A 77 14.53 -34.51 -39.54
C LEU A 77 13.90 -33.30 -40.17
N GLY A 78 12.82 -33.60 -40.90
CA GLY A 78 11.97 -32.64 -41.53
C GLY A 78 11.50 -31.52 -40.60
N GLU A 79 11.15 -30.40 -41.18
CA GLU A 79 10.60 -29.22 -40.53
C GLU A 79 9.43 -29.60 -39.63
N SER A 80 9.72 -29.85 -38.35
CA SER A 80 8.71 -29.88 -37.29
C SER A 80 8.41 -28.43 -36.95
N THR A 81 7.19 -28.01 -37.28
CA THR A 81 6.61 -26.76 -36.81
C THR A 81 6.86 -26.62 -35.33
N ALA A 82 7.84 -25.82 -34.97
CA ALA A 82 8.07 -25.40 -33.61
C ALA A 82 6.79 -24.71 -33.16
N ASN A 83 6.00 -25.39 -32.32
CA ASN A 83 4.98 -24.74 -31.51
C ASN A 83 5.72 -23.71 -30.65
N ALA A 84 5.80 -22.49 -31.14
CA ALA A 84 6.24 -21.35 -30.38
C ALA A 84 5.31 -21.33 -29.14
N ILE A 85 5.86 -21.61 -27.98
CA ILE A 85 5.15 -21.48 -26.71
C ILE A 85 4.68 -20.03 -26.66
N LYS A 86 3.41 -19.80 -27.00
CA LYS A 86 2.83 -18.47 -27.06
C LYS A 86 2.92 -17.90 -25.65
N LYS A 87 3.73 -16.86 -25.47
CA LYS A 87 3.84 -16.16 -24.19
C LYS A 87 2.41 -15.86 -23.70
N PRO A 88 2.02 -16.21 -22.46
CA PRO A 88 0.69 -15.93 -21.97
C PRO A 88 0.36 -14.46 -22.18
N ALA A 89 -0.85 -14.15 -22.60
CA ALA A 89 -1.29 -12.76 -22.72
C ALA A 89 -1.23 -12.09 -21.33
N PRO A 90 -0.87 -10.82 -21.24
CA PRO A 90 -0.90 -10.09 -19.96
C PRO A 90 -2.34 -10.04 -19.43
N TRP A 91 -2.47 -10.02 -18.11
CA TRP A 91 -3.77 -9.89 -17.47
C TRP A 91 -4.45 -8.57 -17.88
N SER A 92 -5.76 -8.65 -18.15
CA SER A 92 -6.59 -7.49 -18.43
C SER A 92 -7.81 -7.47 -17.52
N PRO A 93 -8.06 -6.39 -16.79
CA PRO A 93 -9.17 -6.29 -15.85
C PRO A 93 -10.53 -6.35 -16.53
N SER A 94 -10.64 -5.91 -17.78
CA SER A 94 -11.89 -5.94 -18.56
C SER A 94 -12.36 -7.35 -18.94
N THR A 95 -11.45 -8.33 -18.91
CA THR A 95 -11.73 -9.70 -19.37
C THR A 95 -11.56 -10.78 -18.31
N THR A 96 -10.84 -10.49 -17.22
CA THR A 96 -10.44 -11.54 -16.28
C THR A 96 -10.51 -11.04 -14.83
N ALA A 97 -11.39 -11.64 -14.04
CA ALA A 97 -11.51 -11.37 -12.62
C ALA A 97 -10.28 -11.84 -11.83
N LEU A 98 -10.05 -11.23 -10.68
CA LEU A 98 -9.06 -11.63 -9.68
C LEU A 98 -9.71 -12.68 -8.76
N ILE A 99 -9.12 -13.86 -8.66
CA ILE A 99 -9.56 -14.93 -7.75
C ILE A 99 -8.64 -14.96 -6.55
N LEU A 100 -9.16 -14.84 -5.34
CA LEU A 100 -8.38 -14.92 -4.12
C LEU A 100 -7.88 -16.35 -3.89
N VAL A 101 -6.56 -16.52 -3.84
CA VAL A 101 -5.92 -17.84 -3.64
C VAL A 101 -5.21 -17.97 -2.28
N LYS A 102 -4.90 -16.86 -1.62
CA LYS A 102 -4.23 -16.87 -0.31
C LYS A 102 -4.57 -15.63 0.51
N ARG A 103 -4.68 -15.80 1.83
CA ARG A 103 -4.79 -14.73 2.84
C ARG A 103 -3.73 -14.92 3.88
N GLU A 104 -3.07 -13.84 4.29
CA GLU A 104 -2.04 -13.85 5.34
C GLU A 104 -2.22 -12.65 6.25
N VAL A 105 -2.17 -12.87 7.55
CA VAL A 105 -2.18 -11.80 8.54
C VAL A 105 -0.75 -11.26 8.64
N GLU A 106 -0.57 -9.99 8.37
CA GLU A 106 0.73 -9.30 8.49
C GLU A 106 0.89 -8.67 9.88
N THR A 107 -0.17 -7.99 10.34
CA THR A 107 -0.28 -7.38 11.67
C THR A 107 -1.72 -7.52 12.16
N HIS A 108 -2.01 -7.07 13.39
CA HIS A 108 -3.38 -7.11 13.94
C HIS A 108 -4.42 -6.36 13.09
N ASP A 109 -3.98 -5.39 12.28
CA ASP A 109 -4.85 -4.55 11.45
C ASP A 109 -4.49 -4.57 9.94
N SER A 110 -3.56 -5.44 9.53
CA SER A 110 -3.11 -5.51 8.14
C SER A 110 -3.09 -6.93 7.62
N MET A 111 -3.57 -7.14 6.41
CA MET A 111 -3.70 -8.46 5.78
C MET A 111 -3.26 -8.43 4.31
N SER A 112 -2.51 -9.44 3.91
CA SER A 112 -2.14 -9.70 2.53
C SER A 112 -3.14 -10.62 1.87
N PHE A 113 -3.57 -10.22 0.66
CA PHE A 113 -4.45 -10.96 -0.23
C PHE A 113 -3.69 -11.27 -1.51
N THR A 114 -3.52 -12.55 -1.82
CA THR A 114 -2.88 -12.99 -3.06
C THR A 114 -3.94 -13.48 -4.02
N PHE A 115 -3.95 -12.90 -5.21
CA PHE A 115 -4.90 -13.21 -6.27
C PHE A 115 -4.21 -13.91 -7.43
N ALA A 116 -4.96 -14.76 -8.14
CA ALA A 116 -4.63 -15.31 -9.44
C ALA A 116 -5.65 -14.85 -10.48
N ALA A 117 -5.26 -14.80 -11.73
CA ALA A 117 -6.17 -14.60 -12.84
C ALA A 117 -6.76 -15.94 -13.30
N ALA A 118 -8.02 -15.97 -13.72
CA ALA A 118 -8.71 -17.20 -14.09
C ALA A 118 -8.03 -18.00 -15.23
N ASN A 119 -7.25 -17.33 -16.09
CA ASN A 119 -6.62 -17.91 -17.28
C ASN A 119 -5.11 -18.13 -17.14
N GLU A 120 -4.60 -18.23 -15.93
CA GLU A 120 -3.15 -18.33 -15.65
C GLU A 120 -2.29 -17.26 -16.36
N THR A 121 -2.85 -16.10 -16.64
CA THR A 121 -2.16 -14.97 -17.25
C THR A 121 -1.11 -14.40 -16.29
N LEU A 122 -0.08 -13.78 -16.84
CA LEU A 122 0.92 -13.08 -16.04
C LEU A 122 0.44 -11.65 -15.73
N PHE A 123 0.66 -11.22 -14.49
CA PHE A 123 0.42 -9.83 -14.11
C PHE A 123 1.60 -8.96 -14.56
N ASP A 124 1.32 -8.10 -15.53
CA ASP A 124 2.30 -7.15 -16.07
C ASP A 124 2.03 -5.76 -15.51
N PHE A 125 2.99 -5.23 -14.75
CA PHE A 125 2.90 -3.92 -14.13
C PHE A 125 4.31 -3.40 -13.83
N LYS A 126 4.42 -2.12 -13.54
CA LYS A 126 5.69 -1.51 -13.09
C LYS A 126 5.74 -1.53 -11.55
N PRO A 127 6.89 -1.91 -10.95
CA PRO A 127 7.02 -2.01 -9.49
C PRO A 127 6.72 -0.68 -8.82
N GLY A 128 5.78 -0.67 -7.87
CA GLY A 128 5.26 0.53 -7.22
C GLY A 128 3.86 0.93 -7.66
N GLN A 129 3.38 0.43 -8.80
CA GLN A 129 2.01 0.71 -9.27
C GLN A 129 0.93 0.08 -8.37
N PHE A 130 -0.30 0.55 -8.54
CA PHE A 130 -1.49 0.07 -7.85
C PHE A 130 -2.54 -0.47 -8.82
N VAL A 131 -3.46 -1.26 -8.28
CA VAL A 131 -4.70 -1.68 -8.96
C VAL A 131 -5.91 -1.15 -8.19
N THR A 132 -6.96 -0.77 -8.90
CA THR A 132 -8.22 -0.36 -8.27
C THR A 132 -9.18 -1.54 -8.23
N LEU A 133 -9.54 -1.98 -7.03
CA LEU A 133 -10.56 -3.01 -6.83
C LEU A 133 -11.96 -2.40 -6.90
N ALA A 134 -12.88 -3.12 -7.55
CA ALA A 134 -14.31 -2.85 -7.53
C ALA A 134 -14.97 -3.85 -6.55
N VAL A 135 -15.38 -3.37 -5.39
CA VAL A 135 -15.93 -4.18 -4.30
C VAL A 135 -17.41 -3.89 -4.14
N LYS A 136 -18.25 -4.92 -4.27
CA LYS A 136 -19.71 -4.79 -4.13
C LYS A 136 -20.10 -5.01 -2.67
N ILE A 137 -20.64 -3.96 -2.04
CA ILE A 137 -21.14 -3.98 -0.66
C ILE A 137 -22.58 -3.43 -0.72
N ASP A 138 -23.53 -4.15 -0.15
CA ASP A 138 -24.96 -3.75 -0.10
C ASP A 138 -25.52 -3.29 -1.47
N ASN A 139 -25.24 -4.08 -2.51
CA ASN A 139 -25.60 -3.81 -3.91
C ASN A 139 -25.00 -2.54 -4.53
N LYS A 140 -24.11 -1.83 -3.82
CA LYS A 140 -23.35 -0.68 -4.33
C LYS A 140 -21.90 -1.08 -4.60
N THR A 141 -21.37 -0.68 -5.74
CA THR A 141 -19.95 -0.90 -6.06
C THR A 141 -19.10 0.24 -5.49
N HIS A 142 -18.08 -0.13 -4.74
CA HIS A 142 -17.10 0.78 -4.17
C HIS A 142 -15.74 0.52 -4.81
N TYR A 143 -15.05 1.58 -5.19
CA TYR A 143 -13.73 1.50 -5.81
C TYR A 143 -12.65 1.96 -4.84
N ARG A 144 -11.57 1.17 -4.71
CA ARG A 144 -10.39 1.54 -3.89
C ARG A 144 -9.11 1.09 -4.57
N ALA A 145 -8.15 2.00 -4.60
CA ALA A 145 -6.80 1.73 -5.08
C ALA A 145 -5.98 1.04 -3.99
N TYR A 146 -5.22 0.02 -4.37
CA TYR A 146 -4.29 -0.69 -3.50
C TYR A 146 -3.00 -0.95 -4.25
N SER A 147 -1.87 -0.50 -3.67
CA SER A 147 -0.55 -0.72 -4.26
C SER A 147 -0.23 -2.21 -4.31
N ILE A 148 0.36 -2.62 -5.41
CA ILE A 148 0.77 -4.01 -5.64
C ILE A 148 2.06 -4.26 -4.85
N SER A 149 2.08 -5.27 -3.97
CA SER A 149 3.22 -5.61 -3.12
C SER A 149 3.98 -6.89 -3.58
N SER A 150 3.56 -7.50 -4.70
CA SER A 150 4.29 -8.58 -5.40
C SER A 150 5.25 -8.01 -6.44
N VAL A 151 6.01 -8.89 -7.10
CA VAL A 151 6.85 -8.56 -8.26
C VAL A 151 6.06 -8.75 -9.55
N PRO A 152 6.38 -8.01 -10.64
CA PRO A 152 5.72 -8.17 -11.93
C PRO A 152 6.06 -9.51 -12.61
N GLN A 153 5.37 -9.81 -13.71
CA GLN A 153 5.56 -11.01 -14.53
C GLN A 153 5.34 -12.35 -13.79
N GLN A 154 4.50 -12.32 -12.73
CA GLN A 154 4.11 -13.51 -11.96
C GLN A 154 2.66 -13.91 -12.26
N LYS A 155 2.29 -15.18 -11.99
CA LYS A 155 0.91 -15.68 -12.05
C LYS A 155 0.04 -15.22 -10.87
N GLN A 156 0.64 -14.56 -9.89
CA GLN A 156 -0.03 -14.07 -8.68
C GLN A 156 0.26 -12.59 -8.45
N LEU A 157 -0.76 -11.90 -7.98
CA LEU A 157 -0.72 -10.49 -7.61
C LEU A 157 -1.08 -10.37 -6.13
N ARG A 158 -0.21 -9.75 -5.33
CA ARG A 158 -0.44 -9.53 -3.90
C ARG A 158 -0.79 -8.08 -3.62
N LEU A 159 -1.87 -7.89 -2.87
CA LEU A 159 -2.29 -6.63 -2.29
C LEU A 159 -2.26 -6.76 -0.77
N THR A 160 -1.65 -5.80 -0.08
CA THR A 160 -1.64 -5.78 1.38
C THR A 160 -2.43 -4.59 1.86
N ILE A 161 -3.47 -4.86 2.61
CA ILE A 161 -4.52 -3.91 2.97
C ILE A 161 -4.54 -3.75 4.48
N LYS A 162 -4.37 -2.50 4.93
CA LYS A 162 -4.53 -2.11 6.32
C LYS A 162 -5.96 -1.65 6.57
N ARG A 163 -6.56 -2.11 7.67
CA ARG A 163 -7.85 -1.62 8.12
C ARG A 163 -7.78 -0.13 8.44
N VAL A 164 -8.72 0.62 7.94
CA VAL A 164 -8.90 2.02 8.28
C VAL A 164 -10.00 2.10 9.34
N PRO A 165 -9.83 2.82 10.45
CA PRO A 165 -10.92 3.06 11.39
C PRO A 165 -12.15 3.56 10.64
N ASP A 166 -13.31 2.94 10.85
CA ASP A 166 -14.59 3.21 10.19
C ASP A 166 -14.57 3.08 8.65
N GLY A 167 -13.49 2.54 8.09
CA GLY A 167 -13.34 2.35 6.65
C GLY A 167 -14.22 1.22 6.12
N LEU A 168 -15.17 1.53 5.24
CA LEU A 168 -16.12 0.55 4.70
C LEU A 168 -15.43 -0.59 3.95
N VAL A 169 -14.60 -0.27 2.95
CA VAL A 169 -14.05 -1.27 2.02
C VAL A 169 -12.92 -2.09 2.64
N SER A 170 -11.98 -1.44 3.34
CA SER A 170 -10.84 -2.15 3.96
C SER A 170 -11.29 -3.15 5.03
N ASN A 171 -12.28 -2.79 5.82
CA ASN A 171 -12.84 -3.68 6.84
C ASN A 171 -13.66 -4.80 6.19
N TRP A 172 -14.50 -4.48 5.20
CA TRP A 172 -15.27 -5.49 4.48
C TRP A 172 -14.37 -6.56 3.84
N LEU A 173 -13.29 -6.15 3.15
CA LEU A 173 -12.33 -7.08 2.54
C LEU A 173 -11.69 -7.99 3.58
N ALA A 174 -11.28 -7.43 4.71
CA ALA A 174 -10.65 -8.20 5.77
C ALA A 174 -11.61 -9.18 6.46
N ASP A 175 -12.90 -8.84 6.55
CA ASP A 175 -13.90 -9.66 7.26
C ASP A 175 -14.60 -10.67 6.35
N ASN A 176 -14.84 -10.34 5.08
CA ASN A 176 -15.75 -11.09 4.22
C ASN A 176 -15.09 -11.79 3.03
N LEU A 177 -13.95 -11.31 2.53
CA LEU A 177 -13.33 -11.90 1.33
C LEU A 177 -12.63 -13.22 1.68
N ASN A 178 -13.07 -14.33 1.06
CA ASN A 178 -12.58 -15.68 1.34
C ASN A 178 -11.82 -16.27 0.15
N ILE A 179 -10.96 -17.27 0.42
CA ILE A 179 -10.26 -18.00 -0.64
C ILE A 179 -11.30 -18.64 -1.59
N GLY A 180 -11.10 -18.41 -2.89
CA GLY A 180 -12.02 -18.80 -3.95
C GLY A 180 -12.96 -17.69 -4.43
N ASP A 181 -13.16 -16.64 -3.62
CA ASP A 181 -13.96 -15.49 -4.05
C ASP A 181 -13.26 -14.73 -5.18
N SER A 182 -14.06 -14.07 -6.00
CA SER A 182 -13.57 -13.26 -7.12
C SER A 182 -13.92 -11.80 -6.97
N LEU A 183 -13.01 -10.92 -7.37
CA LEU A 183 -13.20 -9.48 -7.43
C LEU A 183 -12.96 -8.98 -8.85
N SER A 184 -13.72 -7.95 -9.23
CA SER A 184 -13.41 -7.15 -10.41
C SER A 184 -12.40 -6.07 -10.04
N ALA A 185 -11.61 -5.66 -11.02
CA ALA A 185 -10.65 -4.58 -10.87
C ALA A 185 -10.70 -3.66 -12.09
N LEU A 186 -10.18 -2.45 -11.93
CA LEU A 186 -9.86 -1.53 -13.03
C LEU A 186 -8.40 -1.69 -13.43
N ASN A 187 -7.96 -0.88 -14.39
CA ASN A 187 -6.58 -0.91 -14.88
C ASN A 187 -5.56 -0.69 -13.75
N ILE A 188 -4.39 -1.25 -13.95
CA ILE A 188 -3.20 -0.93 -13.18
C ILE A 188 -2.71 0.46 -13.58
N ALA A 189 -2.36 1.28 -12.62
CA ALA A 189 -1.95 2.67 -12.80
C ALA A 189 -0.92 3.10 -11.73
N GLY A 190 -0.39 4.31 -11.85
CA GLY A 190 0.54 4.95 -10.89
C GLY A 190 1.86 5.33 -11.55
N GLN A 191 2.29 6.57 -11.26
CA GLN A 191 3.56 7.13 -11.73
C GLN A 191 4.71 6.81 -10.77
N PHE A 192 4.40 6.51 -9.52
CA PHE A 192 5.37 6.10 -8.52
C PHE A 192 5.84 4.68 -8.83
N ASN A 193 6.86 4.55 -9.67
CA ASN A 193 7.40 3.24 -10.05
C ASN A 193 8.89 3.33 -10.44
N SER A 194 9.65 2.29 -10.15
CA SER A 194 11.09 2.27 -10.44
C SER A 194 11.44 2.05 -11.91
N SER A 195 10.47 1.81 -12.79
CA SER A 195 10.71 1.64 -14.23
C SER A 195 10.75 2.97 -14.96
N ASP A 196 9.89 3.91 -14.61
CA ASP A 196 9.79 5.24 -15.24
C ASP A 196 10.60 6.29 -14.49
N CYS A 197 10.63 6.22 -13.14
CA CYS A 197 11.44 7.10 -12.33
C CYS A 197 12.92 6.75 -12.52
N LYS A 198 13.66 7.63 -13.18
CA LYS A 198 15.11 7.44 -13.35
C LYS A 198 15.77 7.48 -11.98
N HIS A 199 16.41 6.41 -11.57
CA HIS A 199 17.07 6.31 -10.28
C HIS A 199 18.56 6.05 -10.41
N LYS A 200 19.33 6.48 -9.41
CA LYS A 200 20.73 6.15 -9.23
C LYS A 200 20.90 4.68 -8.82
N PRO A 201 22.11 4.10 -8.91
CA PRO A 201 22.39 2.76 -8.39
C PRO A 201 22.18 2.63 -6.88
N LYS A 202 22.38 3.72 -6.12
CA LYS A 202 22.12 3.79 -4.68
C LYS A 202 20.69 4.27 -4.43
N LEU A 203 19.91 3.49 -3.71
CA LEU A 203 18.53 3.81 -3.35
C LEU A 203 18.36 3.90 -1.85
N LEU A 204 17.48 4.78 -1.42
CA LEU A 204 16.93 4.82 -0.07
C LEU A 204 15.41 4.70 -0.16
N LEU A 205 14.91 3.54 0.21
CA LEU A 205 13.50 3.20 0.21
C LEU A 205 12.94 3.52 1.59
N ILE A 206 12.03 4.49 1.70
CA ILE A 206 11.49 4.96 2.97
C ILE A 206 9.99 4.68 3.02
N SER A 207 9.53 4.06 4.10
CA SER A 207 8.10 3.76 4.26
C SER A 207 7.64 3.89 5.71
N ALA A 208 6.35 4.18 5.88
CA ALA A 208 5.70 4.09 7.19
C ALA A 208 4.33 3.40 7.09
N GLY A 209 4.08 2.46 8.00
CA GLY A 209 2.84 1.68 8.03
C GLY A 209 2.54 1.01 6.69
N CYS A 210 1.32 1.18 6.15
CA CYS A 210 0.91 0.57 4.88
C CYS A 210 1.63 1.15 3.64
N GLY A 211 2.33 2.30 3.76
CA GLY A 211 3.17 2.82 2.69
C GLY A 211 4.32 1.90 2.28
N ILE A 212 4.58 0.85 3.04
CA ILE A 212 5.54 -0.19 2.68
C ILE A 212 5.16 -0.94 1.39
N THR A 213 3.88 -0.99 1.00
CA THR A 213 3.40 -1.86 -0.08
C THR A 213 4.03 -1.56 -1.45
N PRO A 214 4.02 -0.33 -1.98
CA PRO A 214 4.67 -0.02 -3.26
C PRO A 214 6.19 -0.11 -3.15
N VAL A 215 6.75 0.31 -2.02
CA VAL A 215 8.19 0.33 -1.78
C VAL A 215 8.77 -1.09 -1.72
N MET A 216 8.03 -2.05 -1.13
CA MET A 216 8.39 -3.47 -1.11
C MET A 216 8.36 -4.09 -2.52
N SER A 217 7.38 -3.73 -3.35
CA SER A 217 7.34 -4.16 -4.76
C SER A 217 8.58 -3.69 -5.52
N ILE A 218 9.00 -2.43 -5.33
CA ILE A 218 10.21 -1.86 -5.90
C ILE A 218 11.45 -2.63 -5.42
N ALA A 219 11.61 -2.79 -4.10
CA ALA A 219 12.74 -3.50 -3.51
C ALA A 219 12.88 -4.91 -4.07
N LYS A 220 11.81 -5.71 -3.99
CA LYS A 220 11.80 -7.11 -4.45
C LYS A 220 12.10 -7.24 -5.94
N THR A 221 11.59 -6.33 -6.75
CA THR A 221 11.82 -6.38 -8.20
C THR A 221 13.27 -6.06 -8.54
N LEU A 222 13.86 -5.06 -7.90
CA LEU A 222 15.27 -4.74 -8.10
C LEU A 222 16.17 -5.88 -7.64
N LEU A 223 15.89 -6.50 -6.50
CA LEU A 223 16.63 -7.65 -5.98
C LEU A 223 16.49 -8.88 -6.87
N ALA A 224 15.28 -9.15 -7.40
CA ALA A 224 15.03 -10.30 -8.27
C ALA A 224 15.76 -10.23 -9.62
N HIS A 225 16.07 -9.03 -10.11
CA HIS A 225 16.82 -8.85 -11.36
C HIS A 225 18.34 -8.87 -11.15
N ASN A 226 18.84 -9.29 -9.99
CA ASN A 226 20.26 -9.28 -9.63
C ASN A 226 20.92 -7.94 -9.93
N SER A 227 20.19 -6.85 -9.65
CA SER A 227 20.72 -5.51 -9.88
C SER A 227 21.87 -5.23 -8.91
N ASP A 228 22.89 -4.54 -9.39
CA ASP A 228 23.99 -4.04 -8.55
C ASP A 228 23.56 -2.82 -7.69
N ALA A 229 22.26 -2.59 -7.58
CA ALA A 229 21.73 -1.50 -6.79
C ALA A 229 22.03 -1.70 -5.31
N ASP A 230 22.58 -0.68 -4.68
CA ASP A 230 22.75 -0.59 -3.23
C ASP A 230 21.44 -0.06 -2.62
N ILE A 231 20.72 -0.91 -1.91
CA ILE A 231 19.37 -0.64 -1.41
C ILE A 231 19.39 -0.55 0.11
N GLU A 232 19.19 0.66 0.63
CA GLU A 232 18.87 0.93 2.01
C GLU A 232 17.34 1.03 2.17
N PHE A 233 16.77 0.31 3.12
CA PHE A 233 15.34 0.29 3.38
C PHE A 233 15.05 0.76 4.81
N LEU A 234 14.43 1.93 4.95
CA LEU A 234 13.95 2.46 6.23
C LEU A 234 12.45 2.23 6.36
N HIS A 235 12.05 1.39 7.32
CA HIS A 235 10.63 1.22 7.63
C HIS A 235 10.29 1.75 9.01
N CYS A 236 9.32 2.67 9.07
CA CYS A 236 8.84 3.28 10.30
C CYS A 236 7.52 2.62 10.73
N ALA A 237 7.43 2.24 12.00
CA ALA A 237 6.23 1.66 12.60
C ALA A 237 6.08 2.12 14.06
N ARG A 238 4.86 1.97 14.63
CA ARG A 238 4.62 2.31 16.04
C ARG A 238 5.41 1.43 17.00
N ASP A 239 5.44 0.14 16.71
CA ASP A 239 6.12 -0.89 17.48
C ASP A 239 6.34 -2.12 16.58
N LYS A 240 6.92 -3.20 17.13
CA LYS A 240 7.21 -4.43 16.39
C LYS A 240 5.98 -5.12 15.82
N ASP A 241 4.86 -5.09 16.55
CA ASP A 241 3.62 -5.77 16.16
C ASP A 241 2.87 -5.04 15.03
N ASN A 242 3.36 -3.84 14.69
CA ASN A 242 2.90 -3.01 13.57
C ASN A 242 3.84 -3.05 12.36
N VAL A 243 4.90 -3.88 12.36
CA VAL A 243 5.83 -4.01 11.24
C VAL A 243 5.25 -4.96 10.18
N ILE A 244 4.72 -4.40 9.10
CA ILE A 244 4.22 -5.17 7.95
C ILE A 244 5.42 -5.78 7.20
N PHE A 245 5.30 -7.02 6.72
CA PHE A 245 6.35 -7.79 6.02
C PHE A 245 7.62 -8.03 6.84
N HIS A 246 7.51 -8.08 8.18
CA HIS A 246 8.67 -8.30 9.05
C HIS A 246 9.51 -9.53 8.65
N ASP A 247 8.88 -10.69 8.47
CA ASP A 247 9.60 -11.93 8.14
C ASP A 247 10.06 -11.97 6.68
N GLU A 248 9.35 -11.29 5.77
CA GLU A 248 9.77 -11.12 4.38
C GLU A 248 11.03 -10.26 4.30
N MET A 249 11.11 -9.14 5.04
CA MET A 249 12.32 -8.31 5.13
C MET A 249 13.52 -9.07 5.66
N LYS A 250 13.32 -9.90 6.71
CA LYS A 250 14.41 -10.79 7.22
C LYS A 250 14.89 -11.77 6.16
N THR A 251 13.96 -12.34 5.41
CA THR A 251 14.29 -13.29 4.35
C THR A 251 15.10 -12.62 3.24
N LEU A 252 14.67 -11.42 2.78
CA LEU A 252 15.38 -10.66 1.77
C LEU A 252 16.78 -10.25 2.24
N LEU A 253 16.89 -9.79 3.48
CA LEU A 253 18.16 -9.40 4.10
C LEU A 253 19.16 -10.56 4.14
N ALA A 254 18.68 -11.78 4.44
CA ALA A 254 19.52 -12.97 4.46
C ALA A 254 19.96 -13.44 3.05
N GLN A 255 19.17 -13.13 2.02
CA GLN A 255 19.42 -13.57 0.64
C GLN A 255 20.25 -12.57 -0.18
N HIS A 256 20.23 -11.29 0.16
CA HIS A 256 20.80 -10.22 -0.66
C HIS A 256 21.78 -9.33 0.14
N ARG A 257 23.07 -9.38 -0.23
CA ARG A 257 24.12 -8.58 0.44
C ARG A 257 24.06 -7.09 0.13
N ASN A 258 23.36 -6.72 -0.93
CA ASN A 258 23.15 -5.34 -1.38
C ASN A 258 21.82 -4.76 -0.88
N PHE A 259 21.20 -5.39 0.12
CA PHE A 259 19.96 -4.97 0.75
C PHE A 259 20.14 -4.86 2.25
N ASN A 260 19.95 -3.67 2.80
CA ASN A 260 19.98 -3.39 4.24
C ASN A 260 18.62 -2.88 4.70
N VAL A 261 18.24 -3.25 5.92
CA VAL A 261 16.95 -2.82 6.51
C VAL A 261 17.19 -2.21 7.88
N GLN A 262 16.66 -1.01 8.06
CA GLN A 262 16.57 -0.33 9.34
C GLN A 262 15.11 -0.13 9.72
N LEU A 263 14.73 -0.60 10.90
CA LEU A 263 13.42 -0.29 11.49
C LEU A 263 13.54 0.94 12.39
N LEU A 264 12.61 1.88 12.26
CA LEU A 264 12.47 3.01 13.19
C LEU A 264 11.12 2.88 13.88
N LEU A 265 11.14 2.65 15.20
CA LEU A 265 9.98 2.35 15.99
C LEU A 265 9.70 3.48 16.98
N GLU A 266 8.44 3.93 17.07
CA GLU A 266 8.06 4.94 18.06
C GLU A 266 8.21 4.40 19.49
N LYS A 267 7.97 3.07 19.66
CA LYS A 267 8.08 2.37 20.94
C LYS A 267 8.88 1.08 20.77
N SER A 268 9.84 0.83 21.66
CA SER A 268 10.71 -0.36 21.63
C SER A 268 10.32 -1.44 22.64
N GLU A 269 9.20 -1.28 23.35
CA GLU A 269 8.77 -2.28 24.34
C GLU A 269 8.59 -3.66 23.69
N GLY A 270 9.31 -4.67 24.22
CA GLY A 270 9.25 -6.04 23.74
C GLY A 270 10.17 -6.39 22.57
N PHE A 271 10.98 -5.49 22.05
CA PHE A 271 12.14 -5.82 21.24
C PHE A 271 13.29 -6.24 22.17
N ALA A 272 13.45 -7.53 22.41
CA ALA A 272 14.77 -8.01 22.77
C ALA A 272 15.67 -7.66 21.58
N SER A 273 16.78 -6.97 21.84
CA SER A 273 17.79 -6.72 20.82
C SER A 273 18.04 -8.05 20.13
N PHE A 274 17.66 -8.15 18.84
CA PHE A 274 18.06 -9.27 18.00
C PHE A 274 19.57 -9.12 17.85
N SER A 275 20.33 -9.62 18.84
CA SER A 275 21.72 -9.88 18.66
C SER A 275 21.81 -10.76 17.42
N ALA A 276 22.62 -10.33 16.44
CA ALA A 276 23.02 -11.19 15.36
C ALA A 276 23.45 -12.50 16.01
N ASP A 277 22.85 -13.61 15.57
CA ASP A 277 23.32 -14.91 16.01
C ASP A 277 24.69 -15.07 15.38
N GLU A 278 25.74 -14.81 16.17
CA GLU A 278 27.13 -14.80 15.72
C GLU A 278 27.53 -16.14 15.05
N ASN A 279 26.74 -17.21 15.31
CA ASN A 279 26.97 -18.51 14.74
C ASN A 279 26.35 -18.73 13.35
N THR A 280 25.41 -17.91 12.89
CA THR A 280 24.73 -18.12 11.58
C THR A 280 25.13 -17.11 10.52
N GLY A 281 25.87 -16.05 10.86
CA GLY A 281 26.22 -14.98 9.92
C GLY A 281 25.00 -14.25 9.34
N SER A 282 23.82 -14.44 9.93
CA SER A 282 22.57 -13.84 9.48
C SER A 282 22.54 -12.37 9.94
N SER A 283 22.45 -11.46 9.00
CA SER A 283 22.24 -10.03 9.26
C SER A 283 20.91 -9.86 10.00
N ALA A 284 20.96 -9.39 11.25
CA ALA A 284 19.76 -9.10 12.01
C ALA A 284 19.10 -7.80 11.48
N LEU A 285 17.77 -7.75 11.51
CA LEU A 285 17.06 -6.48 11.30
C LEU A 285 17.50 -5.50 12.38
N SER A 286 18.21 -4.44 11.99
CA SER A 286 18.57 -3.38 12.92
C SER A 286 17.34 -2.52 13.23
N HIS A 287 17.21 -2.07 14.47
CA HIS A 287 16.16 -1.16 14.87
C HIS A 287 16.65 -0.05 15.75
N GLN A 288 15.99 1.09 15.67
CA GLN A 288 16.20 2.25 16.53
C GLN A 288 14.84 2.76 17.03
N THR A 289 14.81 3.29 18.24
CA THR A 289 13.60 3.91 18.80
C THR A 289 13.60 5.40 18.51
N GLY A 290 12.47 5.91 18.07
CA GLY A 290 12.27 7.34 17.80
C GLY A 290 11.36 7.60 16.62
N MET A 291 11.14 8.87 16.35
CA MET A 291 10.48 9.35 15.13
C MET A 291 11.53 9.81 14.12
N VAL A 292 11.15 9.84 12.84
CA VAL A 292 12.06 10.33 11.80
C VAL A 292 12.49 11.76 12.10
N SER A 293 13.82 11.99 12.07
CA SER A 293 14.42 13.31 12.28
C SER A 293 15.65 13.49 11.40
N SER A 294 16.09 14.74 11.25
CA SER A 294 17.29 15.09 10.47
C SER A 294 18.54 14.41 11.04
N GLU A 295 18.65 14.31 12.37
CA GLU A 295 19.77 13.65 13.05
C GLU A 295 19.83 12.16 12.73
N ILE A 296 18.69 11.47 12.84
CA ILE A 296 18.57 10.03 12.55
C ILE A 296 18.90 9.75 11.08
N ILE A 297 18.34 10.50 10.16
CA ILE A 297 18.60 10.31 8.72
C ILE A 297 20.07 10.55 8.39
N LYS A 298 20.68 11.61 8.91
CA LYS A 298 22.13 11.89 8.69
C LYS A 298 23.04 10.84 9.31
N GLN A 299 22.65 10.32 10.47
CA GLN A 299 23.41 9.25 11.13
C GLN A 299 23.36 7.94 10.37
N LEU A 300 22.17 7.54 9.92
CA LEU A 300 21.95 6.26 9.24
C LEU A 300 22.44 6.31 7.78
N TYR A 301 22.27 7.43 7.11
CA TYR A 301 22.54 7.58 5.67
C TYR A 301 23.45 8.78 5.38
N PRO A 302 24.75 8.70 5.76
CA PRO A 302 25.71 9.80 5.54
C PRO A 302 25.92 10.10 4.06
N ASP A 303 25.62 9.16 3.17
CA ASP A 303 25.67 9.27 1.72
C ASP A 303 24.30 9.61 1.08
N LEU A 304 23.36 10.20 1.84
CA LEU A 304 22.00 10.53 1.40
C LEU A 304 21.97 11.21 0.03
N LYS A 305 22.85 12.17 -0.23
CA LYS A 305 22.91 12.93 -1.50
C LYS A 305 23.28 12.08 -2.74
N GLU A 306 23.89 10.92 -2.51
CA GLU A 306 24.23 9.99 -3.59
C GLU A 306 23.07 9.07 -3.98
N ARG A 307 22.02 9.02 -3.16
CA ARG A 307 20.90 8.09 -3.29
C ARG A 307 19.74 8.69 -4.09
N THR A 308 18.86 7.81 -4.56
CA THR A 308 17.50 8.16 -4.98
C THR A 308 16.54 7.74 -3.89
N ILE A 309 15.62 8.62 -3.50
CA ILE A 309 14.62 8.35 -2.47
C ILE A 309 13.30 7.94 -3.13
N PHE A 310 12.74 6.81 -2.66
CA PHE A 310 11.34 6.44 -2.88
C PHE A 310 10.63 6.43 -1.52
N LEU A 311 9.62 7.28 -1.37
CA LEU A 311 8.94 7.52 -0.10
C LEU A 311 7.44 7.23 -0.21
N CYS A 312 6.89 6.45 0.73
CA CYS A 312 5.44 6.30 0.88
C CYS A 312 5.03 6.11 2.34
N GLY A 313 3.97 6.80 2.76
CA GLY A 313 3.47 6.73 4.14
C GLY A 313 2.40 7.77 4.45
N PRO A 314 2.05 7.98 5.73
CA PRO A 314 1.12 9.03 6.15
C PRO A 314 1.62 10.43 5.77
N VAL A 315 0.71 11.34 5.45
CA VAL A 315 1.03 12.70 4.94
C VAL A 315 2.01 13.44 5.86
N GLY A 316 1.76 13.46 7.16
CA GLY A 316 2.66 14.15 8.11
C GLY A 316 4.07 13.56 8.13
N PHE A 317 4.21 12.23 8.03
CA PHE A 317 5.49 11.55 7.92
C PHE A 317 6.20 11.91 6.61
N MET A 318 5.49 11.86 5.48
CA MET A 318 6.07 12.19 4.18
C MET A 318 6.56 13.64 4.14
N LYS A 319 5.77 14.58 4.70
CA LYS A 319 6.17 15.99 4.79
C LYS A 319 7.41 16.20 5.66
N ALA A 320 7.52 15.45 6.77
CA ALA A 320 8.71 15.50 7.61
C ALA A 320 9.96 15.01 6.85
N VAL A 321 9.88 13.89 6.13
CA VAL A 321 10.99 13.37 5.32
C VAL A 321 11.35 14.32 4.17
N GLU A 322 10.36 14.89 3.49
CA GLU A 322 10.58 15.88 2.44
C GLU A 322 11.31 17.12 2.97
N ASN A 323 10.88 17.65 4.10
CA ASN A 323 11.57 18.79 4.74
C ASN A 323 13.02 18.45 5.11
N ILE A 324 13.27 17.25 5.69
CA ILE A 324 14.62 16.79 6.02
C ILE A 324 15.50 16.70 4.76
N ALA A 325 14.96 16.20 3.65
CA ALA A 325 15.67 16.14 2.38
C ALA A 325 16.05 17.56 1.89
N GLN A 326 15.10 18.49 1.90
CA GLN A 326 15.31 19.89 1.50
C GLN A 326 16.34 20.59 2.39
N GLU A 327 16.24 20.47 3.73
CA GLU A 327 17.18 21.01 4.69
C GLU A 327 18.59 20.40 4.60
N SER A 328 18.69 19.22 3.99
CA SER A 328 19.96 18.54 3.73
C SER A 328 20.56 18.88 2.36
N ASP A 329 20.02 19.85 1.61
CA ASP A 329 20.39 20.19 0.23
C ASP A 329 20.34 18.93 -0.68
N PHE A 330 19.34 18.09 -0.51
CA PHE A 330 19.13 16.93 -1.35
C PHE A 330 18.60 17.36 -2.72
N ASP A 331 19.09 16.71 -3.79
CA ASP A 331 18.58 16.96 -5.14
C ASP A 331 17.16 16.35 -5.31
N MET A 332 16.15 17.21 -5.20
CA MET A 332 14.74 16.82 -5.25
C MET A 332 14.30 16.21 -6.59
N ALA A 333 15.11 16.29 -7.65
CA ALA A 333 14.89 15.54 -8.89
C ALA A 333 15.08 14.01 -8.70
N ASN A 334 15.74 13.60 -7.62
CA ASN A 334 15.90 12.20 -7.21
C ASN A 334 14.99 11.81 -6.02
N PHE A 335 13.92 12.57 -5.77
CA PHE A 335 12.97 12.34 -4.70
C PHE A 335 11.60 12.01 -5.27
N PHE A 336 11.16 10.77 -5.09
CA PHE A 336 9.87 10.28 -5.58
C PHE A 336 8.99 9.89 -4.39
N GLN A 337 7.72 10.28 -4.41
CA GLN A 337 6.80 9.98 -3.32
C GLN A 337 5.40 9.64 -3.81
N GLU A 338 4.69 8.78 -3.06
CA GLU A 338 3.29 8.44 -3.29
C GLU A 338 2.48 8.61 -2.01
N SER A 339 1.35 9.33 -2.09
CA SER A 339 0.40 9.50 -0.99
C SER A 339 -0.87 8.70 -1.22
N PHE A 340 -1.36 8.00 -0.17
CA PHE A 340 -2.65 7.31 -0.20
C PHE A 340 -3.82 8.20 0.19
N THR A 341 -3.55 9.42 0.64
CA THR A 341 -4.60 10.39 0.96
C THR A 341 -5.08 11.02 -0.34
N PRO A 342 -6.39 11.11 -0.57
CA PRO A 342 -6.91 11.88 -1.69
C PRO A 342 -6.34 13.30 -1.67
N ALA A 343 -6.09 13.87 -2.83
CA ALA A 343 -5.69 15.27 -2.97
C ALA A 343 -6.90 16.17 -2.62
N ALA A 344 -7.35 16.11 -1.38
CA ALA A 344 -8.39 16.96 -0.84
C ALA A 344 -7.75 18.02 0.03
N ASN A 345 -7.85 19.27 -0.40
CA ASN A 345 -7.93 20.48 0.42
C ASN A 345 -7.19 20.46 1.77
N ASN A 346 -5.88 20.17 1.78
CA ASN A 346 -5.08 20.15 3.01
C ASN A 346 -4.76 21.54 3.59
N GLU A 347 -5.33 22.62 3.07
CA GLU A 347 -5.08 23.96 3.61
C GLU A 347 -6.30 24.66 4.21
N GLN A 348 -7.50 24.02 4.24
CA GLN A 348 -8.73 24.74 4.69
C GLN A 348 -9.59 24.03 5.73
N GLN A 349 -9.15 22.93 6.35
CA GLN A 349 -9.98 22.28 7.38
C GLN A 349 -9.81 22.87 8.81
N ASP A 350 -8.84 23.76 9.05
CA ASP A 350 -8.65 24.36 10.37
C ASP A 350 -9.24 25.76 10.56
N GLN A 351 -9.92 26.34 9.57
CA GLN A 351 -10.59 27.65 9.72
C GLN A 351 -11.87 27.75 8.88
N ILE A 352 -12.88 26.95 9.20
CA ILE A 352 -14.24 27.38 8.89
C ILE A 352 -14.71 28.21 10.09
N SER A 353 -14.26 29.46 10.12
CA SER A 353 -14.95 30.51 10.85
C SER A 353 -16.30 30.76 10.17
N SER A 354 -17.35 30.74 10.95
CA SER A 354 -18.77 30.83 10.65
C SER A 354 -19.25 32.15 10.08
N ASP A 355 -18.53 32.80 9.14
CA ASP A 355 -18.93 34.07 8.53
C ASP A 355 -18.32 34.30 7.14
N ALA A 356 -18.45 33.32 6.21
CA ALA A 356 -18.25 33.60 4.80
C ALA A 356 -19.57 33.33 4.07
N SER A 357 -20.11 34.32 3.37
CA SER A 357 -21.16 34.16 2.38
C SER A 357 -20.68 33.11 1.37
N THR A 358 -21.18 31.87 1.46
CA THR A 358 -20.84 30.81 0.54
C THR A 358 -21.41 31.17 -0.83
N ALA A 359 -20.53 31.62 -1.73
CA ALA A 359 -20.90 31.85 -3.11
C ALA A 359 -21.33 30.50 -3.73
N SER A 360 -22.43 30.50 -4.46
CA SER A 360 -22.94 29.35 -5.17
C SER A 360 -22.67 29.52 -6.67
N VAL A 361 -22.43 28.39 -7.33
CA VAL A 361 -22.20 28.33 -8.77
C VAL A 361 -23.06 27.19 -9.38
N MET A 362 -23.35 27.27 -10.68
CA MET A 362 -24.20 26.31 -11.36
C MET A 362 -23.38 25.15 -11.97
N LEU A 363 -23.75 23.94 -11.61
CA LEU A 363 -23.28 22.73 -12.28
C LEU A 363 -24.32 22.27 -13.31
N HIS A 364 -23.89 22.10 -14.56
CA HIS A 364 -24.69 21.51 -15.64
C HIS A 364 -24.05 20.20 -16.10
N VAL A 365 -24.81 19.11 -16.15
CA VAL A 365 -24.40 17.84 -16.78
C VAL A 365 -25.53 17.41 -17.71
N PRO A 366 -25.54 17.93 -18.96
CA PRO A 366 -26.67 17.77 -19.89
C PRO A 366 -27.04 16.31 -20.14
N ASP A 367 -26.06 15.42 -20.30
CA ASP A 367 -26.26 14.00 -20.58
C ASP A 367 -27.04 13.25 -19.48
N PHE A 368 -27.08 13.82 -18.27
CA PHE A 368 -27.77 13.25 -17.10
C PHE A 368 -28.90 14.16 -16.60
N SER A 369 -29.24 15.22 -17.34
CA SER A 369 -30.26 16.20 -16.97
C SER A 369 -30.03 16.80 -15.57
N VAL A 370 -28.79 16.98 -15.19
CA VAL A 370 -28.39 17.60 -13.92
C VAL A 370 -28.16 19.08 -14.15
N GLU A 371 -28.89 19.89 -13.39
CA GLU A 371 -28.73 21.34 -13.27
C GLU A 371 -28.91 21.70 -11.80
N LYS A 372 -27.80 22.01 -11.11
CA LYS A 372 -27.79 22.21 -9.65
C LYS A 372 -26.88 23.33 -9.24
N GLU A 373 -27.35 24.08 -8.28
CA GLU A 373 -26.56 25.03 -7.52
C GLU A 373 -25.67 24.28 -6.52
N VAL A 374 -24.39 24.58 -6.54
CA VAL A 374 -23.36 23.93 -5.70
C VAL A 374 -22.47 25.01 -5.07
N VAL A 375 -21.86 24.68 -3.94
CA VAL A 375 -20.96 25.62 -3.24
C VAL A 375 -19.67 25.79 -4.05
N GLN A 376 -19.26 27.02 -4.28
CA GLN A 376 -17.97 27.34 -4.90
C GLN A 376 -16.83 26.73 -4.10
N GLY A 377 -15.80 26.17 -4.77
CA GLY A 377 -14.69 25.47 -4.14
C GLY A 377 -14.98 24.00 -3.81
N SER A 378 -16.19 23.49 -4.07
CA SER A 378 -16.52 22.08 -3.87
C SER A 378 -15.74 21.18 -4.83
N SER A 379 -15.42 19.95 -4.38
CA SER A 379 -14.83 18.92 -5.22
C SER A 379 -15.78 18.56 -6.37
N LEU A 380 -15.32 18.65 -7.61
CA LEU A 380 -16.11 18.31 -8.80
C LEU A 380 -16.60 16.85 -8.73
N LEU A 381 -15.75 15.92 -8.27
CA LEU A 381 -16.14 14.52 -8.13
C LEU A 381 -17.29 14.34 -7.14
N GLU A 382 -17.22 14.95 -5.96
CA GLU A 382 -18.25 14.82 -4.93
C GLU A 382 -19.57 15.43 -5.40
N VAL A 383 -19.50 16.55 -6.07
CA VAL A 383 -20.70 17.21 -6.61
C VAL A 383 -21.38 16.33 -7.67
N LEU A 384 -20.60 15.71 -8.58
CA LEU A 384 -21.12 14.79 -9.59
C LEU A 384 -21.74 13.54 -8.95
N GLU A 385 -21.03 12.90 -8.01
CA GLU A 385 -21.52 11.70 -7.30
C GLU A 385 -22.82 11.99 -6.52
N ASN A 386 -22.87 13.12 -5.79
CA ASN A 386 -24.03 13.51 -4.97
C ASN A 386 -25.27 13.82 -5.81
N ASN A 387 -25.08 14.19 -7.08
CA ASN A 387 -26.17 14.44 -8.03
C ASN A 387 -26.47 13.23 -8.94
N GLY A 388 -25.93 12.04 -8.60
CA GLY A 388 -26.26 10.79 -9.28
C GLY A 388 -25.60 10.59 -10.64
N VAL A 389 -24.59 11.40 -10.99
CA VAL A 389 -23.81 11.23 -12.21
C VAL A 389 -22.91 10.01 -12.05
N PRO A 390 -22.92 9.03 -12.99
CA PRO A 390 -22.19 7.76 -12.83
C PRO A 390 -20.68 7.89 -13.13
N ILE A 391 -20.01 8.79 -12.43
CA ILE A 391 -18.57 8.97 -12.52
C ILE A 391 -17.84 8.02 -11.56
N ILE A 392 -16.68 7.50 -11.96
CA ILE A 392 -15.93 6.54 -11.15
C ILE A 392 -14.82 7.27 -10.38
N GLY A 393 -15.07 7.56 -9.10
CA GLY A 393 -14.05 8.07 -8.18
C GLY A 393 -13.21 6.94 -7.58
N ALA A 394 -12.23 6.41 -8.33
CA ALA A 394 -11.45 5.24 -7.93
C ALA A 394 -10.35 5.56 -6.92
N CYS A 395 -9.27 6.22 -7.32
CA CYS A 395 -8.15 6.57 -6.44
C CYS A 395 -8.44 7.83 -5.59
N ARG A 396 -9.27 8.74 -6.08
CA ARG A 396 -9.58 10.05 -5.48
C ARG A 396 -8.35 10.95 -5.25
N ALA A 397 -7.23 10.64 -5.91
CA ALA A 397 -5.95 11.32 -5.76
C ALA A 397 -5.42 11.92 -7.08
N GLY A 398 -6.22 11.89 -8.16
CA GLY A 398 -5.82 12.46 -9.45
C GLY A 398 -4.79 11.65 -10.23
N VAL A 399 -4.60 10.36 -9.92
CA VAL A 399 -3.48 9.54 -10.45
C VAL A 399 -3.90 8.29 -11.24
N CYS A 400 -5.21 7.98 -11.35
CA CYS A 400 -5.65 6.77 -12.05
C CYS A 400 -6.46 7.02 -13.33
N GLY A 401 -6.90 8.23 -13.56
CA GLY A 401 -7.68 8.60 -14.75
C GLY A 401 -9.15 8.14 -14.75
N SER A 402 -9.62 7.37 -13.75
CA SER A 402 -10.97 6.78 -13.75
C SER A 402 -12.10 7.82 -13.68
N CYS A 403 -11.82 8.98 -13.12
CA CYS A 403 -12.77 10.10 -12.98
C CYS A 403 -12.58 11.17 -14.07
N LYS A 404 -12.01 10.78 -15.20
CA LYS A 404 -11.84 11.69 -16.34
C LYS A 404 -13.20 12.15 -16.86
N CYS A 405 -13.38 13.46 -17.01
CA CYS A 405 -14.54 14.08 -17.61
C CYS A 405 -14.12 15.32 -18.39
N LYS A 406 -14.99 15.85 -19.22
CA LYS A 406 -14.70 17.00 -20.06
C LYS A 406 -15.46 18.22 -19.55
N VAL A 407 -14.77 19.30 -19.26
CA VAL A 407 -15.37 20.62 -19.04
C VAL A 407 -15.70 21.21 -20.39
N THR A 408 -17.00 21.40 -20.68
CA THR A 408 -17.50 21.90 -21.96
C THR A 408 -17.80 23.39 -21.93
N LYS A 409 -18.03 23.96 -20.74
CA LYS A 409 -18.24 25.40 -20.50
C LYS A 409 -17.77 25.74 -19.08
N GLY A 410 -17.21 26.93 -18.91
CA GLY A 410 -16.63 27.37 -17.64
C GLY A 410 -15.25 26.79 -17.42
N SER A 411 -14.76 26.86 -16.17
CA SER A 411 -13.47 26.34 -15.77
C SER A 411 -13.51 25.70 -14.37
N VAL A 412 -12.54 24.85 -14.10
CA VAL A 412 -12.28 24.24 -12.79
C VAL A 412 -10.82 24.42 -12.42
N LYS A 413 -10.52 24.48 -11.14
CA LYS A 413 -9.14 24.48 -10.66
C LYS A 413 -8.70 23.05 -10.41
N SER A 414 -7.75 22.57 -11.22
CA SER A 414 -7.20 21.21 -11.11
C SER A 414 -5.85 21.21 -10.40
N THR A 415 -5.66 20.25 -9.46
CA THR A 415 -4.40 20.03 -8.73
C THR A 415 -3.57 18.91 -9.33
N SER A 416 -4.13 18.08 -10.21
CA SER A 416 -3.45 17.02 -10.93
C SER A 416 -4.02 16.82 -12.32
N THR A 417 -3.12 16.60 -13.28
CA THR A 417 -3.43 16.23 -14.68
C THR A 417 -2.66 14.97 -15.09
N GLU A 418 -2.18 14.19 -14.14
CA GLU A 418 -1.12 13.19 -14.26
C GLU A 418 -1.37 12.10 -15.32
N THR A 419 -2.62 11.72 -15.52
CA THR A 419 -3.01 10.70 -16.52
C THR A 419 -3.64 11.26 -17.78
N LEU A 420 -3.61 12.57 -17.94
CA LEU A 420 -4.14 13.25 -19.13
C LEU A 420 -3.00 13.57 -20.10
N THR A 421 -3.25 13.35 -21.39
CA THR A 421 -2.32 13.81 -22.43
C THR A 421 -2.43 15.33 -22.64
N ALA A 422 -1.43 15.93 -23.26
CA ALA A 422 -1.47 17.37 -23.59
C ALA A 422 -2.67 17.70 -24.48
N GLU A 423 -3.04 16.81 -25.41
CA GLU A 423 -4.19 16.93 -26.28
C GLU A 423 -5.52 16.88 -25.50
N GLU A 424 -5.63 15.98 -24.53
CA GLU A 424 -6.81 15.87 -23.66
C GLU A 424 -6.97 17.14 -22.81
N ILE A 425 -5.88 17.63 -22.21
CA ILE A 425 -5.90 18.89 -21.44
C ILE A 425 -6.35 20.06 -22.33
N ALA A 426 -5.81 20.16 -23.56
CA ALA A 426 -6.19 21.19 -24.52
C ALA A 426 -7.66 21.09 -24.97
N GLN A 427 -8.25 19.88 -24.91
CA GLN A 427 -9.66 19.64 -25.21
C GLN A 427 -10.58 19.87 -24.03
N GLY A 428 -10.06 20.24 -22.85
CA GLY A 428 -10.82 20.51 -21.64
C GLY A 428 -11.10 19.28 -20.77
N PHE A 429 -10.37 18.18 -20.96
CA PHE A 429 -10.48 17.04 -20.04
C PHE A 429 -9.79 17.34 -18.71
N VAL A 430 -10.43 16.91 -17.64
CA VAL A 430 -9.97 17.07 -16.26
C VAL A 430 -10.17 15.77 -15.48
N LEU A 431 -9.48 15.64 -14.35
CA LEU A 431 -9.72 14.57 -13.37
C LEU A 431 -10.60 15.13 -12.26
N ALA A 432 -11.88 14.75 -12.23
CA ALA A 432 -12.87 15.31 -11.32
C ALA A 432 -12.47 15.24 -9.84
N CYS A 433 -11.74 14.19 -9.44
CA CYS A 433 -11.32 14.01 -8.04
C CYS A 433 -10.19 14.96 -7.59
N SER A 434 -9.51 15.61 -8.53
CA SER A 434 -8.46 16.61 -8.27
C SER A 434 -8.85 17.98 -8.79
N SER A 435 -10.14 18.22 -9.02
CA SER A 435 -10.65 19.48 -9.54
C SER A 435 -11.72 20.06 -8.62
N THR A 436 -11.71 21.38 -8.44
CA THR A 436 -12.72 22.15 -7.69
C THR A 436 -13.50 23.07 -8.62
N VAL A 437 -14.78 23.26 -8.31
CA VAL A 437 -15.70 24.11 -9.08
C VAL A 437 -15.57 25.54 -8.59
N GLU A 438 -15.06 26.43 -9.44
CA GLU A 438 -14.80 27.84 -9.05
C GLU A 438 -15.84 28.82 -9.65
N GLU A 439 -16.52 28.43 -10.71
CA GLU A 439 -17.53 29.22 -11.41
C GLU A 439 -18.58 28.27 -12.04
N ASP A 440 -19.58 28.86 -12.72
CA ASP A 440 -20.57 28.06 -13.46
C ASP A 440 -19.90 27.12 -14.46
N VAL A 441 -20.16 25.82 -14.34
CA VAL A 441 -19.48 24.79 -15.12
C VAL A 441 -20.46 23.84 -15.80
N ALA A 442 -20.17 23.48 -17.06
CA ALA A 442 -20.85 22.39 -17.74
C ALA A 442 -19.85 21.25 -18.00
N VAL A 443 -20.28 20.02 -17.69
CA VAL A 443 -19.45 18.81 -17.75
C VAL A 443 -20.13 17.74 -18.58
N ALA A 444 -19.34 17.04 -19.42
CA ALA A 444 -19.74 15.83 -20.12
C ALA A 444 -18.87 14.65 -19.60
N LEU A 445 -19.47 13.46 -19.45
CA LEU A 445 -18.68 12.26 -19.18
C LEU A 445 -18.00 11.80 -20.48
N SER A 446 -16.79 11.25 -20.35
CA SER A 446 -15.99 10.73 -21.48
C SER A 446 -16.32 9.28 -21.80
#